data_387c63c0a572176de9400be196bddba2
#
_entry.id   387c63c0a572176de9400be196bddba2
#
_cell.length_a   1.000
_cell.length_b   1.000
_cell.length_c   1.000
_cell.angle_alpha   90.00
_cell.angle_beta   90.00
_cell.angle_gamma   90.00
#
_symmetry.space_group_name_H-M   'P 1'
#
loop_
_entity.id
_entity.type
_entity.pdbx_description
1 polymer ?
#
loop_
_entity_poly.entity_id
_entity_poly.type
_entity_poly.pdbx_seq_one_letter_code
_entity_poly.pdbx_strand_id
1 'polypeptide(L)'
;RILPSAQFDLWQGMGAESQWHQVVTLWLDSSRVAGLIRREDSKGITPLGNELDRIWAPRLRKIIINVLAERAEIAPTTQSLQARIDWLMPARKDAPLTKDFTEWTLLEAEWLGLTGRGAISKFALALLEGESNLGIDIALPKKVDHILIQGDNTAIAPGPLTIELARKLSTFADIESRGNATVYRFSESSIRRGLDHGHTGDEIKAFLKGNSKTPVPQPLEYLIGDVARRHGR
;
A
#
# COMPACT_ATOMS: atom_id res chain seq x y z
N ARG A 1 12.19 -4.41 13.80
CA ARG A 1 10.92 -3.69 13.58
C ARG A 1 11.24 -2.40 12.84
N ILE A 2 10.62 -2.17 11.68
CA ILE A 2 10.80 -0.92 10.92
C ILE A 2 9.74 0.05 11.46
N LEU A 3 10.19 1.24 11.89
CA LEU A 3 9.29 2.31 12.32
C LEU A 3 9.08 3.28 11.15
N PRO A 4 7.86 3.80 10.94
CA PRO A 4 7.61 4.86 9.98
C PRO A 4 8.40 6.12 10.35
N SER A 5 8.88 6.85 9.34
CA SER A 5 9.49 8.15 9.53
C SER A 5 8.41 9.23 9.78
N ALA A 6 8.80 10.40 10.29
CA ALA A 6 7.88 11.54 10.43
C ALA A 6 7.24 11.97 9.09
N GLN A 7 7.93 11.74 7.97
CA GLN A 7 7.40 12.01 6.63
C GLN A 7 6.21 11.08 6.27
N PHE A 8 6.13 9.90 6.89
CA PHE A 8 5.02 8.98 6.67
C PHE A 8 3.69 9.56 7.18
N ASP A 9 3.70 10.26 8.31
CA ASP A 9 2.51 10.93 8.84
C ASP A 9 2.02 12.03 7.90
N LEU A 10 2.94 12.80 7.32
CA LEU A 10 2.62 13.81 6.31
C LEU A 10 2.02 13.17 5.06
N TRP A 11 2.64 12.09 4.57
CA TRP A 11 2.14 11.36 3.41
C TRP A 11 0.76 10.76 3.66
N GLN A 12 0.51 10.19 4.84
CA GLN A 12 -0.82 9.68 5.21
C GLN A 12 -1.89 10.79 5.19
N GLY A 13 -1.52 12.03 5.53
CA GLY A 13 -2.42 13.18 5.51
C GLY A 13 -2.77 13.69 4.10
N MET A 14 -2.05 13.26 3.06
CA MET A 14 -2.31 13.68 1.69
C MET A 14 -3.59 13.06 1.12
N GLY A 15 -4.17 13.68 0.10
CA GLY A 15 -5.23 13.08 -0.71
C GLY A 15 -4.73 11.83 -1.45
N ALA A 16 -5.64 10.93 -1.77
CA ALA A 16 -5.30 9.63 -2.36
C ALA A 16 -4.56 9.76 -3.70
N GLU A 17 -4.92 10.73 -4.52
CA GLU A 17 -4.22 11.04 -5.78
C GLU A 17 -2.77 11.48 -5.53
N SER A 18 -2.55 12.39 -4.58
CA SER A 18 -1.20 12.84 -4.20
C SER A 18 -0.36 11.70 -3.63
N GLN A 19 -0.96 10.83 -2.82
CA GLN A 19 -0.30 9.62 -2.30
C GLN A 19 0.15 8.71 -3.44
N TRP A 20 -0.75 8.44 -4.38
CA TRP A 20 -0.48 7.61 -5.55
C TRP A 20 0.62 8.22 -6.41
N HIS A 21 0.50 9.50 -6.76
CA HIS A 21 1.49 10.23 -7.55
C HIS A 21 2.90 10.12 -6.92
N GLN A 22 3.00 10.34 -5.62
CA GLN A 22 4.29 10.26 -4.92
C GLN A 22 4.87 8.86 -4.94
N VAL A 23 4.06 7.82 -4.70
CA VAL A 23 4.53 6.42 -4.73
C VAL A 23 5.02 6.04 -6.12
N VAL A 24 4.28 6.41 -7.17
CA VAL A 24 4.65 6.11 -8.55
C VAL A 24 5.93 6.86 -8.96
N THR A 25 6.05 8.13 -8.63
CA THR A 25 7.25 8.93 -8.92
C THR A 25 8.48 8.33 -8.23
N LEU A 26 8.36 8.00 -6.94
CA LEU A 26 9.44 7.35 -6.18
C LEU A 26 9.81 5.99 -6.80
N TRP A 27 8.84 5.21 -7.26
CA TRP A 27 9.11 3.94 -7.92
C TRP A 27 9.83 4.12 -9.27
N LEU A 28 9.38 5.08 -10.09
CA LEU A 28 10.01 5.38 -11.37
C LEU A 28 11.47 5.82 -11.20
N ASP A 29 11.78 6.54 -10.14
CA ASP A 29 13.12 7.10 -9.85
C ASP A 29 13.98 6.16 -8.98
N SER A 30 13.41 5.07 -8.45
CA SER A 30 14.14 4.15 -7.57
C SER A 30 15.14 3.30 -8.33
N SER A 31 16.38 3.24 -7.83
CA SER A 31 17.40 2.27 -8.25
C SER A 31 17.06 0.84 -7.82
N ARG A 32 16.14 0.66 -6.88
CA ARG A 32 15.83 -0.61 -6.27
C ARG A 32 15.05 -1.54 -7.19
N VAL A 33 15.54 -2.78 -7.33
CA VAL A 33 14.92 -3.83 -8.16
C VAL A 33 14.50 -4.99 -7.27
N ALA A 34 13.25 -4.93 -6.78
CA ALA A 34 12.71 -5.93 -5.85
C ALA A 34 12.62 -7.34 -6.43
N GLY A 35 12.45 -7.45 -7.75
CA GLY A 35 12.40 -8.74 -8.46
C GLY A 35 13.65 -9.61 -8.27
N LEU A 36 14.80 -9.02 -7.95
CA LEU A 36 16.04 -9.76 -7.68
C LEU A 36 15.92 -10.72 -6.47
N ILE A 37 15.04 -10.44 -5.52
CA ILE A 37 14.79 -11.33 -4.36
C ILE A 37 14.18 -12.66 -4.80
N ARG A 38 13.46 -12.69 -5.94
CA ARG A 38 12.72 -13.86 -6.45
C ARG A 38 13.58 -14.83 -7.25
N ARG A 39 14.84 -14.53 -7.51
CA ARG A 39 15.74 -15.42 -8.26
C ARG A 39 16.16 -16.58 -7.37
N GLU A 40 16.29 -17.76 -7.97
CA GLU A 40 16.72 -18.98 -7.26
C GLU A 40 18.14 -18.84 -6.67
N ASP A 41 18.97 -18.03 -7.33
CA ASP A 41 20.36 -17.74 -6.92
C ASP A 41 20.47 -16.60 -5.87
N SER A 42 19.34 -16.02 -5.47
CA SER A 42 19.29 -14.86 -4.53
C SER A 42 19.49 -15.22 -3.06
N LYS A 43 20.03 -16.39 -2.74
CA LYS A 43 20.32 -16.80 -1.37
C LYS A 43 21.20 -15.77 -0.67
N GLY A 44 20.67 -15.15 0.40
CA GLY A 44 21.39 -14.14 1.19
C GLY A 44 21.12 -12.69 0.79
N ILE A 45 20.31 -12.42 -0.25
CA ILE A 45 19.91 -11.03 -0.55
C ILE A 45 18.91 -10.56 0.50
N THR A 46 19.29 -9.52 1.22
CA THR A 46 18.45 -8.90 2.24
C THR A 46 17.46 -7.94 1.57
N PRO A 47 16.12 -8.04 1.85
CA PRO A 47 15.12 -7.17 1.23
C PRO A 47 15.35 -5.66 1.44
N LEU A 48 16.13 -5.28 2.44
CA LEU A 48 16.49 -3.89 2.75
C LEU A 48 17.96 -3.58 2.48
N GLY A 49 18.72 -4.54 1.93
CA GLY A 49 20.13 -4.35 1.57
C GLY A 49 20.33 -3.56 0.28
N ASN A 50 21.56 -3.12 0.04
CA ASN A 50 21.93 -2.37 -1.17
C ASN A 50 22.14 -3.30 -2.39
N GLU A 51 22.12 -4.61 -2.19
CA GLU A 51 22.29 -5.62 -3.23
C GLU A 51 21.16 -5.58 -4.28
N LEU A 52 20.06 -4.91 -3.96
CA LEU A 52 18.94 -4.71 -4.89
C LEU A 52 19.08 -3.46 -5.77
N ASP A 53 20.04 -2.57 -5.49
CA ASP A 53 20.19 -1.32 -6.22
C ASP A 53 20.86 -1.49 -7.57
N ARG A 54 20.24 -0.90 -8.60
CA ARG A 54 20.73 -0.86 -9.99
C ARG A 54 20.58 0.56 -10.54
N ILE A 55 21.66 1.27 -10.71
CA ILE A 55 21.68 2.68 -11.17
C ILE A 55 20.91 2.86 -12.48
N TRP A 56 20.89 1.86 -13.33
CA TRP A 56 20.20 1.89 -14.62
C TRP A 56 18.67 1.65 -14.54
N ALA A 57 18.16 1.13 -13.42
CA ALA A 57 16.76 0.72 -13.28
C ALA A 57 15.75 1.87 -13.53
N PRO A 58 15.92 3.09 -12.99
CA PRO A 58 15.00 4.20 -13.25
C PRO A 58 14.85 4.49 -14.74
N ARG A 59 15.98 4.53 -15.45
CA ARG A 59 15.98 4.81 -16.88
C ARG A 59 15.20 3.75 -17.66
N LEU A 60 15.45 2.48 -17.37
CA LEU A 60 14.79 1.38 -18.10
C LEU A 60 13.30 1.30 -17.77
N ARG A 61 12.88 1.54 -16.52
CA ARG A 61 11.44 1.65 -16.17
C ARG A 61 10.75 2.72 -17.00
N LYS A 62 11.31 3.94 -17.03
CA LYS A 62 10.75 5.05 -17.81
C LYS A 62 10.65 4.71 -19.30
N ILE A 63 11.64 4.04 -19.86
CA ILE A 63 11.61 3.59 -21.26
C ILE A 63 10.48 2.58 -21.48
N ILE A 64 10.34 1.57 -20.61
CA ILE A 64 9.26 0.57 -20.71
C ILE A 64 7.90 1.26 -20.68
N ILE A 65 7.68 2.16 -19.73
CA ILE A 65 6.40 2.87 -19.59
C ILE A 65 6.13 3.79 -20.80
N ASN A 66 7.14 4.49 -21.30
CA ASN A 66 7.00 5.35 -22.48
C ASN A 66 6.69 4.55 -23.75
N VAL A 67 7.32 3.38 -23.94
CA VAL A 67 7.02 2.52 -25.09
C VAL A 67 5.60 1.96 -25.03
N LEU A 68 5.09 1.65 -23.83
CA LEU A 68 3.67 1.31 -23.67
C LEU A 68 2.75 2.48 -24.01
N ALA A 69 3.15 3.71 -23.71
CA ALA A 69 2.37 4.90 -24.02
C ALA A 69 2.32 5.23 -25.50
N GLU A 70 3.32 4.82 -26.31
CA GLU A 70 3.31 5.02 -27.77
C GLU A 70 2.07 4.40 -28.45
N ARG A 71 1.51 3.33 -27.85
CA ARG A 71 0.31 2.62 -28.33
C ARG A 71 -0.58 2.23 -27.16
N ALA A 72 -1.17 3.21 -26.53
CA ALA A 72 -1.93 3.07 -25.30
C ALA A 72 -3.11 2.07 -25.38
N GLU A 73 -3.65 1.86 -26.57
CA GLU A 73 -4.80 0.96 -26.79
C GLU A 73 -4.41 -0.52 -26.94
N ILE A 74 -3.11 -0.83 -26.97
CA ILE A 74 -2.61 -2.18 -27.21
C ILE A 74 -1.93 -2.72 -25.96
N ALA A 75 -2.28 -3.95 -25.59
CA ALA A 75 -1.56 -4.75 -24.60
C ALA A 75 -0.49 -5.60 -25.31
N PRO A 76 0.77 -5.17 -25.38
CA PRO A 76 1.81 -5.96 -26.01
C PRO A 76 2.18 -7.17 -25.14
N THR A 77 2.65 -8.25 -25.79
CA THR A 77 3.33 -9.31 -25.06
C THR A 77 4.69 -8.82 -24.56
N THR A 78 5.22 -9.39 -23.48
CA THR A 78 6.58 -9.07 -22.99
C THR A 78 7.61 -9.20 -24.11
N GLN A 79 7.49 -10.23 -24.97
CA GLN A 79 8.39 -10.44 -26.09
C GLN A 79 8.33 -9.31 -27.13
N SER A 80 7.13 -8.86 -27.52
CA SER A 80 6.99 -7.77 -28.49
C SER A 80 7.44 -6.42 -27.93
N LEU A 81 7.19 -6.19 -26.66
CA LEU A 81 7.69 -5.01 -25.94
C LEU A 81 9.22 -5.01 -25.88
N GLN A 82 9.82 -6.14 -25.51
CA GLN A 82 11.27 -6.32 -25.49
C GLN A 82 11.89 -6.04 -26.88
N ALA A 83 11.34 -6.65 -27.93
CA ALA A 83 11.82 -6.45 -29.30
C ALA A 83 11.73 -4.98 -29.73
N ARG A 84 10.65 -4.26 -29.35
CA ARG A 84 10.49 -2.84 -29.64
C ARG A 84 11.55 -2.01 -28.92
N ILE A 85 11.84 -2.30 -27.66
CA ILE A 85 12.84 -1.58 -26.88
C ILE A 85 14.25 -1.86 -27.40
N ASP A 86 14.55 -3.11 -27.75
CA ASP A 86 15.84 -3.49 -28.33
C ASP A 86 16.09 -2.81 -29.68
N TRP A 87 15.03 -2.61 -30.49
CA TRP A 87 15.11 -1.88 -31.74
C TRP A 87 15.32 -0.37 -31.53
N LEU A 88 14.66 0.24 -30.53
CA LEU A 88 14.82 1.65 -30.18
C LEU A 88 16.19 1.95 -29.54
N MET A 89 16.70 0.98 -28.82
CA MET A 89 17.95 1.09 -28.08
C MET A 89 18.82 -0.15 -28.31
N PRO A 90 19.59 -0.18 -29.40
CA PRO A 90 20.53 -1.28 -29.65
C PRO A 90 21.44 -1.48 -28.43
N ALA A 91 21.61 -2.75 -28.06
CA ALA A 91 22.20 -3.21 -26.81
C ALA A 91 23.42 -2.39 -26.34
N ARG A 92 23.32 -1.78 -25.18
CA ARG A 92 24.44 -1.17 -24.47
C ARG A 92 24.99 -2.20 -23.49
N LYS A 93 26.32 -2.38 -23.51
CA LYS A 93 27.01 -3.34 -22.63
C LYS A 93 26.76 -3.09 -21.15
N ASP A 94 26.45 -1.83 -20.76
CA ASP A 94 26.41 -1.39 -19.38
C ASP A 94 25.00 -1.44 -18.72
N ALA A 95 23.95 -1.69 -19.49
CA ALA A 95 22.58 -1.76 -18.97
C ALA A 95 21.72 -2.71 -19.82
N PRO A 96 21.92 -4.03 -19.69
CA PRO A 96 21.12 -4.98 -20.43
C PRO A 96 19.67 -4.95 -19.97
N LEU A 97 18.74 -4.66 -20.87
CA LEU A 97 17.33 -4.90 -20.63
C LEU A 97 17.11 -6.42 -20.67
N THR A 98 17.03 -7.04 -19.51
CA THR A 98 16.73 -8.46 -19.41
C THR A 98 15.22 -8.70 -19.46
N LYS A 99 14.83 -9.87 -19.96
CA LYS A 99 13.42 -10.30 -19.93
C LYS A 99 12.85 -10.25 -18.52
N ASP A 100 13.60 -10.74 -17.54
CA ASP A 100 13.20 -10.72 -16.12
C ASP A 100 12.90 -9.30 -15.63
N PHE A 101 13.78 -8.34 -15.92
CA PHE A 101 13.57 -6.96 -15.50
C PHE A 101 12.32 -6.34 -16.15
N THR A 102 12.08 -6.66 -17.41
CA THR A 102 10.86 -6.22 -18.12
C THR A 102 9.61 -6.81 -17.46
N GLU A 103 9.62 -8.11 -17.17
CA GLU A 103 8.49 -8.79 -16.48
C GLU A 103 8.25 -8.24 -15.08
N TRP A 104 9.30 -8.01 -14.30
CA TRP A 104 9.16 -7.39 -12.95
C TRP A 104 8.63 -5.97 -13.04
N THR A 105 9.12 -5.19 -14.00
CA THR A 105 8.63 -3.81 -14.20
C THR A 105 7.16 -3.78 -14.58
N LEU A 106 6.71 -4.67 -15.48
CA LEU A 106 5.30 -4.77 -15.86
C LEU A 106 4.42 -5.19 -14.68
N LEU A 107 4.87 -6.15 -13.89
CA LEU A 107 4.16 -6.62 -12.70
C LEU A 107 4.05 -5.52 -11.64
N GLU A 108 5.15 -4.81 -11.37
CA GLU A 108 5.16 -3.68 -10.42
C GLU A 108 4.29 -2.52 -10.93
N ALA A 109 4.33 -2.23 -12.23
CA ALA A 109 3.49 -1.22 -12.88
C ALA A 109 1.99 -1.56 -12.76
N GLU A 110 1.62 -2.83 -12.87
CA GLU A 110 0.24 -3.28 -12.69
C GLU A 110 -0.22 -3.12 -11.23
N TRP A 111 0.62 -3.48 -10.25
CA TRP A 111 0.33 -3.24 -8.82
C TRP A 111 0.14 -1.76 -8.48
N LEU A 112 0.88 -0.89 -9.18
CA LEU A 112 0.77 0.55 -9.02
C LEU A 112 -0.37 1.18 -9.83
N GLY A 113 -1.08 0.41 -10.65
CA GLY A 113 -2.14 0.92 -11.52
C GLY A 113 -1.65 1.74 -12.72
N LEU A 114 -0.35 1.66 -13.05
CA LEU A 114 0.20 2.26 -14.28
C LEU A 114 -0.20 1.47 -15.52
N THR A 115 -0.39 0.16 -15.35
CA THR A 115 -0.92 -0.73 -16.38
C THR A 115 -2.13 -1.49 -15.86
N GLY A 116 -2.96 -2.01 -16.78
CA GLY A 116 -4.05 -2.91 -16.48
C GLY A 116 -4.25 -3.88 -17.63
N ARG A 117 -4.24 -5.19 -17.34
CA ARG A 117 -4.32 -6.24 -18.37
C ARG A 117 -3.28 -6.10 -19.48
N GLY A 118 -2.09 -5.64 -19.12
CA GLY A 118 -0.96 -5.47 -20.05
C GLY A 118 -0.96 -4.16 -20.86
N ALA A 119 -2.00 -3.36 -20.85
CA ALA A 119 -2.05 -2.04 -21.48
C ALA A 119 -1.75 -0.92 -20.48
N ILE A 120 -1.24 0.20 -20.96
CA ILE A 120 -1.05 1.39 -20.11
C ILE A 120 -2.39 1.96 -19.66
N SER A 121 -2.49 2.43 -18.42
CA SER A 121 -3.70 3.03 -17.91
C SER A 121 -3.82 4.50 -18.33
N LYS A 122 -5.06 5.02 -18.38
CA LYS A 122 -5.30 6.45 -18.62
C LYS A 122 -4.66 7.35 -17.56
N PHE A 123 -4.53 6.86 -16.33
CA PHE A 123 -3.87 7.59 -15.23
C PHE A 123 -2.36 7.71 -15.45
N ALA A 124 -1.74 6.65 -15.99
CA ALA A 124 -0.34 6.69 -16.35
C ALA A 124 -0.08 7.62 -17.52
N LEU A 125 -0.97 7.67 -18.51
CA LEU A 125 -0.88 8.64 -19.62
C LEU A 125 -0.97 10.08 -19.13
N ALA A 126 -1.97 10.40 -18.31
CA ALA A 126 -2.13 11.72 -17.70
C ALA A 126 -0.88 12.12 -16.89
N LEU A 127 -0.31 11.18 -16.13
CA LEU A 127 0.94 11.41 -15.39
C LEU A 127 2.12 11.72 -16.33
N LEU A 128 2.27 10.99 -17.44
CA LEU A 128 3.34 11.22 -18.41
C LEU A 128 3.19 12.55 -19.15
N GLU A 129 1.97 13.00 -19.38
CA GLU A 129 1.63 14.28 -19.98
C GLU A 129 1.77 15.46 -19.00
N GLY A 130 2.03 15.17 -17.73
CA GLY A 130 2.21 16.18 -16.68
C GLY A 130 0.90 16.83 -16.24
N GLU A 131 -0.22 16.16 -16.39
CA GLU A 131 -1.51 16.66 -15.94
C GLU A 131 -1.55 16.81 -14.42
N SER A 132 -2.16 17.88 -13.94
CA SER A 132 -2.31 18.14 -12.50
C SER A 132 -3.48 17.42 -11.85
N ASN A 133 -4.46 16.99 -12.64
CA ASN A 133 -5.60 16.18 -12.20
C ASN A 133 -5.60 14.87 -12.97
N LEU A 134 -5.18 13.80 -12.32
CA LEU A 134 -5.05 12.48 -12.93
C LEU A 134 -6.38 11.73 -12.99
N GLY A 135 -7.41 12.20 -12.28
CA GLY A 135 -8.72 11.58 -12.19
C GLY A 135 -8.71 10.19 -11.57
N ILE A 136 -7.67 9.85 -10.81
CA ILE A 136 -7.50 8.53 -10.22
C ILE A 136 -8.46 8.26 -9.06
N ASP A 137 -9.03 9.30 -8.48
CA ASP A 137 -9.99 9.19 -7.37
C ASP A 137 -11.20 8.29 -7.69
N ILE A 138 -11.54 8.15 -8.99
CA ILE A 138 -12.58 7.24 -9.45
C ILE A 138 -12.19 5.78 -9.27
N ALA A 139 -10.89 5.47 -9.41
CA ALA A 139 -10.36 4.11 -9.33
C ALA A 139 -9.91 3.73 -7.92
N LEU A 140 -9.65 4.72 -7.06
CA LEU A 140 -9.23 4.47 -5.68
C LEU A 140 -10.44 4.20 -4.78
N PRO A 141 -10.33 3.26 -3.84
CA PRO A 141 -11.41 2.98 -2.91
C PRO A 141 -11.64 4.20 -2.01
N LYS A 142 -12.91 4.59 -1.88
CA LYS A 142 -13.32 5.67 -0.97
C LYS A 142 -13.02 5.30 0.48
N LYS A 143 -12.49 6.24 1.25
CA LYS A 143 -12.28 6.07 2.69
C LYS A 143 -13.63 5.91 3.39
N VAL A 144 -13.70 4.97 4.34
CA VAL A 144 -14.86 4.72 5.18
C VAL A 144 -14.65 5.27 6.59
N ASP A 145 -15.70 5.80 7.17
CA ASP A 145 -15.74 6.46 8.49
C ASP A 145 -16.28 5.55 9.59
N HIS A 146 -16.42 4.26 9.33
CA HIS A 146 -17.03 3.33 10.26
C HIS A 146 -16.40 1.94 10.20
N ILE A 147 -16.65 1.16 11.26
CA ILE A 147 -16.32 -0.25 11.38
C ILE A 147 -17.57 -1.07 11.64
N LEU A 148 -17.46 -2.38 11.51
CA LEU A 148 -18.51 -3.36 11.86
C LEU A 148 -17.96 -4.27 12.94
N ILE A 149 -18.43 -4.13 14.17
CA ILE A 149 -17.96 -4.94 15.29
C ILE A 149 -18.71 -6.27 15.31
N GLN A 150 -18.00 -7.36 15.58
CA GLN A 150 -18.50 -8.71 15.65
C GLN A 150 -18.44 -9.30 17.07
N GLY A 151 -19.19 -10.36 17.31
CA GLY A 151 -19.32 -10.99 18.64
C GLY A 151 -18.07 -11.71 19.16
N ASP A 152 -17.06 -11.92 18.29
CA ASP A 152 -15.80 -12.60 18.61
C ASP A 152 -14.66 -11.64 18.98
N ASN A 153 -14.99 -10.43 19.40
CA ASN A 153 -14.03 -9.36 19.68
C ASN A 153 -13.20 -8.93 18.46
N THR A 154 -13.79 -8.97 17.27
CA THR A 154 -13.20 -8.40 16.06
C THR A 154 -14.01 -7.21 15.54
N ALA A 155 -13.38 -6.39 14.71
CA ALA A 155 -14.04 -5.36 13.93
C ALA A 155 -13.56 -5.43 12.48
N ILE A 156 -14.51 -5.34 11.55
CA ILE A 156 -14.24 -5.31 10.11
C ILE A 156 -14.30 -3.86 9.64
N ALA A 157 -13.24 -3.40 9.00
CA ALA A 157 -13.25 -2.20 8.18
C ALA A 157 -13.55 -2.62 6.73
N PRO A 158 -14.72 -2.26 6.17
CA PRO A 158 -15.14 -2.73 4.83
C PRO A 158 -14.37 -2.05 3.69
N GLY A 159 -13.46 -1.16 4.00
CA GLY A 159 -12.59 -0.44 3.09
C GLY A 159 -11.51 0.31 3.86
N PRO A 160 -10.68 1.12 3.18
CA PRO A 160 -9.68 1.94 3.84
C PRO A 160 -10.36 2.94 4.78
N LEU A 161 -9.99 2.90 6.05
CA LEU A 161 -10.54 3.82 7.06
C LEU A 161 -10.01 5.25 6.85
N THR A 162 -10.78 6.24 7.32
CA THR A 162 -10.25 7.60 7.51
C THR A 162 -9.04 7.54 8.44
N ILE A 163 -8.10 8.46 8.25
CA ILE A 163 -6.82 8.45 8.99
C ILE A 163 -7.05 8.54 10.49
N GLU A 164 -7.98 9.41 10.91
CA GLU A 164 -8.30 9.61 12.33
C GLU A 164 -8.85 8.34 12.95
N LEU A 165 -9.81 7.68 12.26
CA LEU A 165 -10.42 6.44 12.74
C LEU A 165 -9.37 5.32 12.80
N ALA A 166 -8.55 5.14 11.75
CA ALA A 166 -7.50 4.13 11.71
C ALA A 166 -6.45 4.34 12.80
N ARG A 167 -5.99 5.59 12.99
CA ARG A 167 -4.99 5.94 14.01
C ARG A 167 -5.51 5.64 15.41
N LYS A 168 -6.71 6.09 15.74
CA LYS A 168 -7.29 5.88 17.06
C LYS A 168 -7.60 4.41 17.31
N LEU A 169 -8.13 3.69 16.32
CA LEU A 169 -8.41 2.25 16.43
C LEU A 169 -7.13 1.45 16.68
N SER A 170 -6.00 1.78 16.02
CA SER A 170 -4.73 1.08 16.18
C SER A 170 -4.08 1.25 17.58
N THR A 171 -4.53 2.19 18.39
CA THR A 171 -4.02 2.34 19.77
C THR A 171 -4.49 1.20 20.67
N PHE A 172 -5.70 0.66 20.43
CA PHE A 172 -6.32 -0.37 21.29
C PHE A 172 -6.86 -1.59 20.54
N ALA A 173 -6.50 -1.75 19.26
CA ALA A 173 -6.78 -2.96 18.47
C ALA A 173 -5.57 -3.32 17.62
N ASP A 174 -5.42 -4.62 17.32
CA ASP A 174 -4.37 -5.13 16.44
C ASP A 174 -4.96 -5.53 15.08
N ILE A 175 -4.20 -5.33 14.01
CA ILE A 175 -4.62 -5.81 12.69
C ILE A 175 -4.38 -7.32 12.65
N GLU A 176 -5.44 -8.09 12.49
CA GLU A 176 -5.40 -9.54 12.36
C GLU A 176 -5.18 -9.98 10.92
N SER A 177 -5.88 -9.34 9.98
CA SER A 177 -5.74 -9.63 8.56
C SER A 177 -5.99 -8.39 7.70
N ARG A 178 -5.38 -8.38 6.51
CA ARG A 178 -5.57 -7.38 5.47
C ARG A 178 -5.92 -8.06 4.16
N GLY A 179 -7.00 -7.60 3.53
CA GLY A 179 -7.46 -8.05 2.23
C GLY A 179 -8.37 -6.98 1.61
N ASN A 180 -9.46 -7.39 1.00
CA ASN A 180 -10.50 -6.45 0.53
C ASN A 180 -11.14 -5.68 1.70
N ALA A 181 -11.11 -6.26 2.89
CA ALA A 181 -11.44 -5.62 4.16
C ALA A 181 -10.27 -5.83 5.14
N THR A 182 -10.13 -4.94 6.11
CA THR A 182 -9.17 -5.09 7.21
C THR A 182 -9.91 -5.58 8.45
N VAL A 183 -9.41 -6.66 9.06
CA VAL A 183 -9.94 -7.18 10.32
C VAL A 183 -9.04 -6.71 11.46
N TYR A 184 -9.66 -6.10 12.45
CA TYR A 184 -9.03 -5.69 13.71
C TYR A 184 -9.48 -6.62 14.82
N ARG A 185 -8.57 -6.99 15.72
CA ARG A 185 -8.84 -7.81 16.90
C ARG A 185 -8.62 -7.01 18.18
N PHE A 186 -9.58 -7.13 19.08
CA PHE A 186 -9.47 -6.61 20.44
C PHE A 186 -9.04 -7.74 21.37
N SER A 187 -7.94 -7.55 22.06
CA SER A 187 -7.38 -8.46 23.06
C SER A 187 -7.09 -7.72 24.37
N GLU A 188 -6.86 -8.44 25.45
CA GLU A 188 -6.43 -7.83 26.72
C GLU A 188 -5.18 -6.94 26.52
N SER A 189 -4.20 -7.44 25.74
CA SER A 189 -2.96 -6.71 25.46
C SER A 189 -3.18 -5.44 24.65
N SER A 190 -4.06 -5.48 23.64
CA SER A 190 -4.34 -4.31 22.81
C SER A 190 -5.15 -3.26 23.57
N ILE A 191 -6.13 -3.67 24.38
CA ILE A 191 -6.88 -2.75 25.25
C ILE A 191 -5.97 -2.13 26.30
N ARG A 192 -5.09 -2.94 26.95
CA ARG A 192 -4.10 -2.42 27.91
C ARG A 192 -3.21 -1.36 27.27
N ARG A 193 -2.72 -1.61 26.06
CA ARG A 193 -1.94 -0.62 25.30
C ARG A 193 -2.71 0.69 25.10
N GLY A 194 -4.01 0.63 24.82
CA GLY A 194 -4.86 1.83 24.72
C GLY A 194 -4.93 2.61 26.03
N LEU A 195 -5.05 1.91 27.16
CA LEU A 195 -5.03 2.53 28.49
C LEU A 195 -3.67 3.16 28.82
N ASP A 196 -2.56 2.48 28.46
CA ASP A 196 -1.20 3.00 28.60
C ASP A 196 -0.95 4.27 27.75
N HIS A 197 -1.70 4.44 26.66
CA HIS A 197 -1.70 5.66 25.84
C HIS A 197 -2.63 6.77 26.39
N GLY A 198 -3.18 6.59 27.58
CA GLY A 198 -3.99 7.59 28.28
C GLY A 198 -5.49 7.56 27.98
N HIS A 199 -5.97 6.54 27.24
CA HIS A 199 -7.41 6.34 27.06
C HIS A 199 -8.02 5.68 28.30
N THR A 200 -9.25 6.06 28.63
CA THR A 200 -10.05 5.36 29.64
C THR A 200 -10.88 4.24 28.99
N GLY A 201 -11.31 3.27 29.78
CA GLY A 201 -12.19 2.21 29.28
C GLY A 201 -13.51 2.75 28.73
N ASP A 202 -14.05 3.81 29.34
CA ASP A 202 -15.29 4.44 28.89
C ASP A 202 -15.10 5.23 27.59
N GLU A 203 -13.96 5.89 27.40
CA GLU A 203 -13.61 6.53 26.14
C GLU A 203 -13.46 5.52 25.00
N ILE A 204 -12.85 4.35 25.24
CA ILE A 204 -12.75 3.29 24.26
C ILE A 204 -14.14 2.78 23.85
N LYS A 205 -15.02 2.51 24.84
CA LYS A 205 -16.41 2.08 24.59
C LYS A 205 -17.19 3.14 23.80
N ALA A 206 -17.10 4.40 24.20
CA ALA A 206 -17.77 5.53 23.53
C ALA A 206 -17.28 5.67 22.09
N PHE A 207 -15.97 5.56 21.86
CA PHE A 207 -15.39 5.59 20.53
C PHE A 207 -15.91 4.45 19.64
N LEU A 208 -15.93 3.22 20.14
CA LEU A 208 -16.43 2.05 19.40
C LEU A 208 -17.92 2.22 19.08
N LYS A 209 -18.72 2.67 20.02
CA LYS A 209 -20.16 2.93 19.83
C LYS A 209 -20.41 4.04 18.79
N GLY A 210 -19.60 5.09 18.80
CA GLY A 210 -19.75 6.23 17.90
C GLY A 210 -19.30 5.95 16.47
N ASN A 211 -18.39 4.98 16.27
CA ASN A 211 -17.80 4.69 14.95
C ASN A 211 -18.19 3.30 14.40
N SER A 212 -19.03 2.55 15.08
CA SER A 212 -19.54 1.26 14.61
C SER A 212 -20.96 1.38 14.07
N LYS A 213 -21.23 0.76 12.94
CA LYS A 213 -22.60 0.57 12.41
C LYS A 213 -23.31 -0.65 12.99
N THR A 214 -22.59 -1.50 13.72
CA THR A 214 -23.15 -2.62 14.48
C THR A 214 -23.10 -2.30 15.97
N PRO A 215 -24.02 -2.82 16.78
CA PRO A 215 -23.93 -2.68 18.24
C PRO A 215 -22.62 -3.23 18.78
N VAL A 216 -22.06 -2.60 19.83
CA VAL A 216 -20.90 -3.15 20.53
C VAL A 216 -21.35 -4.39 21.29
N PRO A 217 -20.79 -5.58 21.03
CA PRO A 217 -21.21 -6.80 21.71
C PRO A 217 -20.83 -6.79 23.19
N GLN A 218 -21.71 -7.38 24.01
CA GLN A 218 -21.52 -7.46 25.46
C GLN A 218 -20.16 -8.06 25.87
N PRO A 219 -19.65 -9.15 25.22
CA PRO A 219 -18.32 -9.69 25.51
C PRO A 219 -17.19 -8.66 25.37
N LEU A 220 -17.25 -7.80 24.35
CA LEU A 220 -16.25 -6.75 24.16
C LEU A 220 -16.34 -5.66 25.22
N GLU A 221 -17.55 -5.26 25.61
CA GLU A 221 -17.75 -4.30 26.70
C GLU A 221 -17.21 -4.83 28.02
N TYR A 222 -17.43 -6.12 28.31
CA TYR A 222 -16.86 -6.78 29.49
C TYR A 222 -15.33 -6.84 29.43
N LEU A 223 -14.76 -7.21 28.29
CA LEU A 223 -13.31 -7.25 28.10
C LEU A 223 -12.69 -5.88 28.41
N ILE A 224 -13.24 -4.81 27.83
CA ILE A 224 -12.73 -3.43 28.04
C ILE A 224 -12.88 -3.04 29.52
N GLY A 225 -14.02 -3.30 30.14
CA GLY A 225 -14.28 -2.96 31.52
C GLY A 225 -13.39 -3.71 32.51
N ASP A 226 -13.14 -4.99 32.26
CA ASP A 226 -12.31 -5.84 33.10
C ASP A 226 -10.83 -5.43 33.02
N VAL A 227 -10.31 -5.19 31.80
CA VAL A 227 -8.92 -4.73 31.61
C VAL A 227 -8.73 -3.35 32.23
N ALA A 228 -9.67 -2.41 32.05
CA ALA A 228 -9.59 -1.08 32.64
C ALA A 228 -9.58 -1.12 34.18
N ARG A 229 -10.41 -1.96 34.80
CA ARG A 229 -10.44 -2.14 36.25
C ARG A 229 -9.14 -2.71 36.81
N ARG A 230 -8.49 -3.63 36.07
CA ARG A 230 -7.20 -4.22 36.47
C ARG A 230 -6.00 -3.33 36.20
N HIS A 231 -6.09 -2.42 35.24
CA HIS A 231 -5.02 -1.49 34.88
C HIS A 231 -4.75 -0.43 35.93
N GLY A 232 -5.72 -0.05 36.72
CA GLY A 232 -5.61 0.97 37.78
C GLY A 232 -5.17 0.46 39.17
N ARG A 233 -4.68 -0.82 39.25
CA ARG A 233 -4.28 -1.44 40.53
C ARG A 233 -2.80 -1.73 40.61
#